data_78e7295f79c21750294d5698f0508621
#
_entry.id   78e7295f79c21750294d5698f0508621
#
_cell.length_a   1.000
_cell.length_b   1.000
_cell.length_c   1.000
_cell.angle_alpha   90.00
_cell.angle_beta   90.00
_cell.angle_gamma   90.00
#
_symmetry.space_group_name_H-M   'P 1'
#
loop_
_entity.id
_entity.type
_entity.pdbx_description
1 polymer ?
#
loop_
_entity_poly.entity_id
_entity_poly.type
_entity_poly.pdbx_seq_one_letter_code
_entity_poly.pdbx_strand_id
1 'polypeptide(L)'
;MRQHDRWPASLLLVRHAESAGNVARELAEANGDPLIDIALRDMDVPLSELGERQSRAVGLWLAGLGRRAPSVVLTSPYVRAERTASIALAAAGLELPLVLDERLREREFGVLDRLTKAGIQQRYPDQAEARSRIGKFYHRPPGGESWCDVALRVRSVLDSVTREHSGKHVMIVAHQVVILMFRYVIERLGESDVLRISREVDLANCSVTTFAVDRRNPQGMTLEQFNEVFPLEEAAAPVTREPDVPLAPR
;
A
#
# COMPACT_ATOMS: atom_id res chain seq x y z
N MET A 1 -26.52 -17.67 -5.32
CA MET A 1 -25.08 -17.66 -5.08
C MET A 1 -24.87 -17.19 -3.64
N ARG A 2 -24.25 -18.01 -2.78
CA ARG A 2 -24.01 -17.62 -1.38
C ARG A 2 -23.00 -16.47 -1.36
N GLN A 3 -23.10 -15.55 -0.41
CA GLN A 3 -22.25 -14.36 -0.34
C GLN A 3 -20.73 -14.69 -0.34
N HIS A 4 -20.37 -15.86 0.20
CA HIS A 4 -18.98 -16.35 0.24
C HIS A 4 -18.45 -16.86 -1.11
N ASP A 5 -19.34 -17.23 -2.05
CA ASP A 5 -18.92 -17.75 -3.36
C ASP A 5 -18.44 -16.63 -4.30
N ARG A 6 -18.49 -15.37 -3.88
CA ARG A 6 -18.03 -14.20 -4.64
C ARG A 6 -16.58 -13.81 -4.35
N TRP A 7 -16.03 -14.22 -3.22
CA TRP A 7 -14.69 -13.80 -2.80
C TRP A 7 -13.60 -14.60 -3.52
N PRO A 8 -12.41 -14.00 -3.76
CA PRO A 8 -11.23 -14.74 -4.16
C PRO A 8 -10.85 -15.76 -3.06
N ALA A 9 -10.16 -16.84 -3.43
CA ALA A 9 -9.66 -17.81 -2.45
C ALA A 9 -8.69 -17.17 -1.45
N SER A 10 -7.83 -16.30 -1.95
CA SER A 10 -6.98 -15.42 -1.14
C SER A 10 -6.75 -14.08 -1.82
N LEU A 11 -6.50 -13.06 -1.01
CA LEU A 11 -6.08 -11.73 -1.44
C LEU A 11 -4.75 -11.42 -0.77
N LEU A 12 -3.71 -11.29 -1.59
CA LEU A 12 -2.35 -10.98 -1.19
C LEU A 12 -2.06 -9.51 -1.52
N LEU A 13 -1.94 -8.67 -0.51
CA LEU A 13 -1.60 -7.26 -0.66
C LEU A 13 -0.11 -7.07 -0.40
N VAL A 14 0.61 -6.50 -1.34
CA VAL A 14 2.05 -6.23 -1.23
C VAL A 14 2.27 -4.72 -1.32
N ARG A 15 2.93 -4.12 -0.34
CA ARG A 15 3.39 -2.75 -0.47
C ARG A 15 4.54 -2.72 -1.48
N HIS A 16 4.58 -1.71 -2.36
CA HIS A 16 5.71 -1.53 -3.28
C HIS A 16 7.05 -1.54 -2.52
N ALA A 17 8.11 -1.97 -3.20
CA ALA A 17 9.46 -1.97 -2.68
C ALA A 17 10.00 -0.55 -2.48
N GLU A 18 11.12 -0.42 -1.78
CA GLU A 18 11.75 0.88 -1.56
C GLU A 18 11.95 1.64 -2.89
N SER A 19 11.54 2.89 -2.90
CA SER A 19 11.68 3.78 -4.05
C SER A 19 12.70 4.89 -3.79
N ALA A 20 13.18 5.52 -4.85
CA ALA A 20 14.01 6.72 -4.74
C ALA A 20 13.30 7.83 -3.94
N GLY A 21 11.97 7.88 -3.97
CA GLY A 21 11.17 8.80 -3.16
C GLY A 21 11.20 8.49 -1.67
N ASN A 22 11.20 7.20 -1.27
CA ASN A 22 11.36 6.81 0.13
C ASN A 22 12.73 7.26 0.66
N VAL A 23 13.81 7.01 -0.10
CA VAL A 23 15.17 7.42 0.26
C VAL A 23 15.29 8.94 0.37
N ALA A 24 14.76 9.68 -0.63
CA ALA A 24 14.79 11.14 -0.62
C ALA A 24 14.00 11.74 0.56
N ARG A 25 12.85 11.13 0.91
CA ARG A 25 12.05 11.56 2.06
C ARG A 25 12.78 11.32 3.38
N GLU A 26 13.36 10.14 3.57
CA GLU A 26 14.10 9.79 4.79
C GLU A 26 15.25 10.79 5.00
N LEU A 27 16.00 11.10 3.93
CA LEU A 27 17.08 12.07 3.97
C LEU A 27 16.59 13.49 4.32
N ALA A 28 15.52 13.94 3.67
CA ALA A 28 14.94 15.27 3.92
C ALA A 28 14.43 15.41 5.36
N GLU A 29 13.77 14.37 5.89
CA GLU A 29 13.29 14.37 7.27
C GLU A 29 14.42 14.33 8.29
N ALA A 30 15.48 13.55 8.03
CA ALA A 30 16.68 13.49 8.89
C ALA A 30 17.42 14.84 8.95
N ASN A 31 17.47 15.57 7.84
CA ASN A 31 18.08 16.88 7.76
C ASN A 31 17.17 18.01 8.27
N GLY A 32 15.89 17.77 8.46
CA GLY A 32 14.89 18.81 8.76
C GLY A 32 14.55 19.69 7.55
N ASP A 33 14.81 19.20 6.33
CA ASP A 33 14.52 19.93 5.09
C ASP A 33 13.01 20.08 4.89
N PRO A 34 12.51 21.24 4.40
CA PRO A 34 11.09 21.44 4.16
C PRO A 34 10.58 20.75 2.90
N LEU A 35 11.48 20.37 1.99
CA LEU A 35 11.17 19.73 0.70
C LEU A 35 11.89 18.41 0.56
N ILE A 36 11.18 17.45 -0.04
CA ILE A 36 11.78 16.20 -0.51
C ILE A 36 12.39 16.50 -1.88
N ASP A 37 13.71 16.32 -1.99
CA ASP A 37 14.45 16.61 -3.23
C ASP A 37 14.25 15.48 -4.26
N ILE A 38 13.17 15.60 -5.02
CA ILE A 38 12.85 14.71 -6.12
C ILE A 38 12.22 15.51 -7.27
N ALA A 39 12.83 15.45 -8.45
CA ALA A 39 12.36 16.20 -9.62
C ALA A 39 11.19 15.53 -10.35
N LEU A 40 11.03 14.21 -10.19
CA LEU A 40 10.01 13.42 -10.85
C LEU A 40 8.62 13.62 -10.22
N ARG A 41 7.56 13.43 -11.01
CA ARG A 41 6.21 13.30 -10.46
C ARG A 41 6.14 12.04 -9.60
N ASP A 42 5.30 12.03 -8.56
CA ASP A 42 5.19 10.89 -7.64
C ASP A 42 4.92 9.56 -8.36
N MET A 43 4.10 9.57 -9.41
CA MET A 43 3.79 8.38 -10.19
C MET A 43 4.99 7.81 -10.97
N ASP A 44 5.97 8.66 -11.34
CA ASP A 44 7.12 8.30 -12.16
C ASP A 44 8.37 7.92 -11.33
N VAL A 45 8.27 7.97 -9.99
CA VAL A 45 9.38 7.68 -9.09
C VAL A 45 9.77 6.20 -9.18
N PRO A 46 11.04 5.89 -9.56
CA PRO A 46 11.51 4.51 -9.70
C PRO A 46 11.81 3.85 -8.35
N LEU A 47 12.05 2.55 -8.39
CA LEU A 47 12.64 1.81 -7.27
C LEU A 47 14.09 2.26 -7.05
N SER A 48 14.56 2.12 -5.79
CA SER A 48 15.99 2.11 -5.47
C SER A 48 16.63 0.76 -5.85
N GLU A 49 17.95 0.68 -5.83
CA GLU A 49 18.65 -0.60 -6.00
C GLU A 49 18.26 -1.63 -4.93
N LEU A 50 18.06 -1.17 -3.69
CA LEU A 50 17.55 -2.02 -2.61
C LEU A 50 16.12 -2.48 -2.92
N GLY A 51 15.26 -1.59 -3.41
CA GLY A 51 13.89 -1.93 -3.79
C GLY A 51 13.82 -3.02 -4.86
N GLU A 52 14.73 -3.03 -5.83
CA GLU A 52 14.81 -4.13 -6.80
C GLU A 52 15.18 -5.47 -6.13
N ARG A 53 16.11 -5.45 -5.16
CA ARG A 53 16.46 -6.66 -4.39
C ARG A 53 15.29 -7.14 -3.54
N GLN A 54 14.59 -6.21 -2.86
CA GLN A 54 13.38 -6.53 -2.10
C GLN A 54 12.30 -7.16 -2.98
N SER A 55 12.10 -6.62 -4.19
CA SER A 55 11.14 -7.17 -5.15
C SER A 55 11.48 -8.60 -5.58
N ARG A 56 12.79 -8.90 -5.81
CA ARG A 56 13.26 -10.26 -6.12
C ARG A 56 13.02 -11.21 -4.94
N ALA A 57 13.22 -10.75 -3.70
CA ALA A 57 12.97 -11.55 -2.50
C ALA A 57 11.48 -11.96 -2.41
N VAL A 58 10.56 -11.03 -2.65
CA VAL A 58 9.13 -11.35 -2.76
C VAL A 58 8.88 -12.41 -3.84
N GLY A 59 9.53 -12.31 -4.99
CA GLY A 59 9.39 -13.29 -6.07
C GLY A 59 9.85 -14.69 -5.67
N LEU A 60 11.00 -14.83 -5.02
CA LEU A 60 11.51 -16.11 -4.53
C LEU A 60 10.52 -16.76 -3.53
N TRP A 61 9.96 -15.96 -2.63
CA TRP A 61 8.93 -16.43 -1.72
C TRP A 61 7.65 -16.87 -2.47
N LEU A 62 7.19 -16.09 -3.47
CA LEU A 62 6.02 -16.46 -4.29
C LEU A 62 6.22 -17.81 -4.98
N ALA A 63 7.43 -18.13 -5.48
CA ALA A 63 7.75 -19.41 -6.08
C ALA A 63 7.52 -20.59 -5.11
N GLY A 64 7.72 -20.37 -3.81
CA GLY A 64 7.49 -21.38 -2.74
C GLY A 64 6.02 -21.63 -2.40
N LEU A 65 5.08 -20.77 -2.84
CA LEU A 65 3.66 -20.89 -2.47
C LEU A 65 2.93 -22.06 -3.17
N GLY A 66 3.49 -22.61 -4.24
CA GLY A 66 2.91 -23.73 -4.98
C GLY A 66 1.48 -23.41 -5.46
N ARG A 67 0.49 -24.20 -5.03
CA ARG A 67 -0.92 -23.99 -5.45
C ARG A 67 -1.55 -22.71 -4.91
N ARG A 68 -0.95 -22.05 -3.92
CA ARG A 68 -1.41 -20.76 -3.37
C ARG A 68 -0.75 -19.56 -4.04
N ALA A 69 0.14 -19.80 -5.02
CA ALA A 69 0.71 -18.72 -5.82
C ALA A 69 -0.40 -17.93 -6.52
N PRO A 70 -0.22 -16.62 -6.72
CA PRO A 70 -1.21 -15.80 -7.39
C PRO A 70 -1.48 -16.30 -8.81
N SER A 71 -2.73 -16.28 -9.22
CA SER A 71 -3.18 -16.56 -10.59
C SER A 71 -3.72 -15.31 -11.29
N VAL A 72 -3.84 -14.21 -10.54
CA VAL A 72 -4.23 -12.88 -11.02
C VAL A 72 -3.39 -11.84 -10.30
N VAL A 73 -2.86 -10.87 -11.04
CA VAL A 73 -2.06 -9.78 -10.48
C VAL A 73 -2.57 -8.43 -10.95
N LEU A 74 -3.04 -7.63 -9.98
CA LEU A 74 -3.37 -6.22 -10.19
C LEU A 74 -2.27 -5.36 -9.56
N THR A 75 -1.98 -4.21 -10.13
CA THR A 75 -1.01 -3.28 -9.56
C THR A 75 -1.42 -1.82 -9.79
N SER A 76 -1.00 -0.97 -8.87
CA SER A 76 -0.99 0.47 -9.10
C SER A 76 -0.21 0.80 -10.38
N PRO A 77 -0.66 1.79 -11.17
CA PRO A 77 0.08 2.23 -12.36
C PRO A 77 1.34 3.04 -12.03
N TYR A 78 1.63 3.28 -10.75
CA TYR A 78 2.85 3.98 -10.34
C TYR A 78 4.07 3.10 -10.58
N VAL A 79 5.12 3.68 -11.18
CA VAL A 79 6.33 2.96 -11.62
C VAL A 79 6.89 2.04 -10.53
N ARG A 80 6.99 2.50 -9.28
CA ARG A 80 7.50 1.70 -8.16
C ARG A 80 6.68 0.44 -7.87
N ALA A 81 5.35 0.50 -8.01
CA ALA A 81 4.47 -0.63 -7.77
C ALA A 81 4.47 -1.61 -8.95
N GLU A 82 4.39 -1.11 -10.19
CA GLU A 82 4.49 -1.91 -11.41
C GLU A 82 5.83 -2.66 -11.48
N ARG A 83 6.94 -1.97 -11.20
CA ARG A 83 8.28 -2.58 -11.20
C ARG A 83 8.42 -3.63 -10.09
N THR A 84 7.87 -3.37 -8.89
CA THR A 84 7.83 -4.38 -7.82
C THR A 84 7.12 -5.65 -8.29
N ALA A 85 5.93 -5.52 -8.86
CA ALA A 85 5.14 -6.65 -9.37
C ALA A 85 5.88 -7.40 -10.49
N SER A 86 6.41 -6.67 -11.47
CA SER A 86 7.12 -7.25 -12.62
C SER A 86 8.37 -8.03 -12.20
N ILE A 87 9.22 -7.45 -11.33
CA ILE A 87 10.42 -8.11 -10.83
C ILE A 87 10.05 -9.33 -9.98
N ALA A 88 9.04 -9.23 -9.14
CA ALA A 88 8.60 -10.35 -8.30
C ALA A 88 8.07 -11.51 -9.16
N LEU A 89 7.24 -11.25 -10.17
CA LEU A 89 6.75 -12.29 -11.08
C LEU A 89 7.87 -12.95 -11.86
N ALA A 90 8.81 -12.17 -12.40
CA ALA A 90 9.97 -12.70 -13.10
C ALA A 90 10.84 -13.62 -12.21
N ALA A 91 11.10 -13.19 -10.96
CA ALA A 91 11.87 -13.97 -10.01
C ALA A 91 11.11 -15.24 -9.52
N ALA A 92 9.79 -15.20 -9.53
CA ALA A 92 8.93 -16.35 -9.21
C ALA A 92 8.79 -17.34 -10.39
N GLY A 93 9.24 -16.99 -11.60
CA GLY A 93 8.99 -17.79 -12.80
C GLY A 93 7.50 -17.84 -13.20
N LEU A 94 6.72 -16.80 -12.83
CA LEU A 94 5.30 -16.71 -13.12
C LEU A 94 5.05 -15.81 -14.34
N GLU A 95 4.54 -16.37 -15.42
CA GLU A 95 4.15 -15.65 -16.64
C GLU A 95 2.68 -15.22 -16.55
N LEU A 96 2.41 -14.18 -15.77
CA LEU A 96 1.08 -13.63 -15.58
C LEU A 96 1.01 -12.20 -16.13
N PRO A 97 -0.09 -11.80 -16.78
CA PRO A 97 -0.29 -10.42 -17.18
C PRO A 97 -0.44 -9.52 -15.94
N LEU A 98 0.19 -8.35 -15.98
CA LEU A 98 -0.05 -7.30 -14.99
C LEU A 98 -1.27 -6.47 -15.42
N VAL A 99 -2.27 -6.40 -14.55
CA VAL A 99 -3.44 -5.54 -14.75
C VAL A 99 -3.19 -4.23 -13.99
N LEU A 100 -2.93 -3.16 -14.73
CA LEU A 100 -2.81 -1.82 -14.14
C LEU A 100 -4.20 -1.29 -13.80
N ASP A 101 -4.39 -0.84 -12.56
CA ASP A 101 -5.66 -0.28 -12.10
C ASP A 101 -5.39 1.06 -11.40
N GLU A 102 -5.89 2.15 -11.99
CA GLU A 102 -5.70 3.51 -11.48
C GLU A 102 -6.34 3.72 -10.10
N ARG A 103 -7.30 2.88 -9.72
CA ARG A 103 -7.90 2.92 -8.38
C ARG A 103 -6.96 2.44 -7.27
N LEU A 104 -5.83 1.79 -7.64
CA LEU A 104 -4.78 1.32 -6.73
C LEU A 104 -3.65 2.33 -6.53
N ARG A 105 -3.68 3.51 -7.21
CA ARG A 105 -2.66 4.55 -7.04
C ARG A 105 -2.54 4.98 -5.57
N GLU A 106 -1.39 5.55 -5.19
CA GLU A 106 -1.24 6.10 -3.84
C GLU A 106 -2.23 7.24 -3.59
N ARG A 107 -2.44 7.56 -2.33
CA ARG A 107 -3.22 8.73 -1.94
C ARG A 107 -2.58 9.99 -2.52
N GLU A 108 -3.38 10.79 -3.20
CA GLU A 108 -2.95 12.07 -3.74
C GLU A 108 -2.75 13.10 -2.62
N PHE A 109 -1.59 13.73 -2.57
CA PHE A 109 -1.27 14.74 -1.56
C PHE A 109 -1.59 16.17 -2.01
N GLY A 110 -1.87 16.41 -3.30
CA GLY A 110 -2.21 17.71 -3.85
C GLY A 110 -1.13 18.76 -3.56
N VAL A 111 -1.53 19.92 -3.01
CA VAL A 111 -0.58 21.01 -2.70
C VAL A 111 0.46 20.64 -1.64
N LEU A 112 0.28 19.53 -0.93
CA LEU A 112 1.21 19.03 0.09
C LEU A 112 2.24 18.03 -0.47
N ASP A 113 2.16 17.73 -1.78
CA ASP A 113 3.10 16.81 -2.41
C ASP A 113 4.56 17.30 -2.26
N ARG A 114 5.46 16.35 -2.05
CA ARG A 114 6.90 16.59 -1.81
C ARG A 114 7.25 17.50 -0.63
N LEU A 115 6.32 17.72 0.29
CA LEU A 115 6.59 18.44 1.53
C LEU A 115 6.84 17.46 2.69
N THR A 116 7.89 17.75 3.47
CA THR A 116 8.07 17.15 4.79
C THR A 116 7.07 17.75 5.78
N LYS A 117 6.99 17.18 6.99
CA LYS A 117 6.20 17.79 8.08
C LYS A 117 6.59 19.25 8.32
N ALA A 118 7.90 19.54 8.38
CA ALA A 118 8.41 20.90 8.54
C ALA A 118 7.96 21.80 7.40
N GLY A 119 8.03 21.31 6.15
CA GLY A 119 7.59 22.03 4.98
C GLY A 119 6.10 22.35 4.97
N ILE A 120 5.26 21.41 5.42
CA ILE A 120 3.81 21.64 5.54
C ILE A 120 3.54 22.72 6.59
N GLN A 121 4.16 22.65 7.76
CA GLN A 121 3.99 23.67 8.82
C GLN A 121 4.46 25.05 8.39
N GLN A 122 5.53 25.12 7.59
CA GLN A 122 6.10 26.38 7.11
C GLN A 122 5.30 27.00 5.97
N ARG A 123 4.85 26.21 4.99
CA ARG A 123 4.24 26.72 3.74
C ARG A 123 2.72 26.71 3.76
N TYR A 124 2.11 25.76 4.49
CA TYR A 124 0.68 25.53 4.56
C TYR A 124 0.20 25.30 5.99
N PRO A 125 0.46 26.27 6.92
CA PRO A 125 0.07 26.13 8.34
C PRO A 125 -1.46 25.98 8.51
N ASP A 126 -2.25 26.58 7.61
CA ASP A 126 -3.70 26.42 7.52
C ASP A 126 -4.12 24.97 7.25
N GLN A 127 -3.37 24.24 6.42
CA GLN A 127 -3.63 22.83 6.14
C GLN A 127 -3.24 21.93 7.33
N ALA A 128 -2.17 22.27 8.04
CA ALA A 128 -1.78 21.59 9.27
C ALA A 128 -2.85 21.76 10.36
N GLU A 129 -3.37 22.98 10.53
CA GLU A 129 -4.47 23.29 11.46
C GLU A 129 -5.78 22.60 11.04
N ALA A 130 -6.15 22.68 9.76
CA ALA A 130 -7.35 22.03 9.24
C ALA A 130 -7.30 20.52 9.50
N ARG A 131 -6.16 19.87 9.25
CA ARG A 131 -5.97 18.44 9.52
C ARG A 131 -6.10 18.11 11.02
N SER A 132 -5.56 18.94 11.90
CA SER A 132 -5.71 18.76 13.36
C SER A 132 -7.18 18.83 13.80
N ARG A 133 -7.95 19.75 13.24
CA ARG A 133 -9.36 19.97 13.57
C ARG A 133 -10.30 18.94 12.95
N ILE A 134 -10.10 18.59 11.66
CA ILE A 134 -10.98 17.68 10.91
C ILE A 134 -10.61 16.20 11.17
N GLY A 135 -9.37 15.92 11.52
CA GLY A 135 -8.81 14.58 11.66
C GLY A 135 -8.19 14.02 10.37
N LYS A 136 -7.22 13.13 10.54
CA LYS A 136 -6.44 12.52 9.44
C LYS A 136 -7.30 11.78 8.43
N PHE A 137 -8.39 11.16 8.87
CA PHE A 137 -9.25 10.32 8.03
C PHE A 137 -10.05 11.13 7.01
N TYR A 138 -10.57 12.29 7.42
CA TYR A 138 -11.43 13.13 6.57
C TYR A 138 -10.73 14.33 5.97
N HIS A 139 -9.54 14.72 6.48
CA HIS A 139 -8.82 15.85 5.90
C HIS A 139 -8.40 15.58 4.47
N ARG A 140 -8.85 16.45 3.56
CA ARG A 140 -8.50 16.45 2.13
C ARG A 140 -7.71 17.71 1.83
N PRO A 141 -6.40 17.61 1.51
CA PRO A 141 -5.65 18.78 1.06
C PRO A 141 -6.18 19.25 -0.31
N PRO A 142 -6.05 20.55 -0.64
CA PRO A 142 -6.43 21.07 -1.97
C PRO A 142 -5.75 20.28 -3.09
N GLY A 143 -6.53 19.80 -4.06
CA GLY A 143 -6.05 18.93 -5.14
C GLY A 143 -5.69 17.51 -4.75
N GLY A 144 -5.92 17.10 -3.50
CA GLY A 144 -5.59 15.78 -3.00
C GLY A 144 -6.78 14.93 -2.56
N GLU A 145 -6.51 13.83 -1.89
CA GLU A 145 -7.48 12.85 -1.37
C GLU A 145 -7.45 12.77 0.16
N SER A 146 -8.58 12.56 0.77
CA SER A 146 -8.71 12.07 2.14
C SER A 146 -8.55 10.54 2.17
N TRP A 147 -8.40 9.95 3.36
CA TRP A 147 -8.46 8.49 3.51
C TRP A 147 -9.84 7.93 3.14
N CYS A 148 -10.90 8.71 3.38
CA CYS A 148 -12.25 8.36 2.97
C CYS A 148 -12.38 8.23 1.44
N ASP A 149 -11.73 9.11 0.67
CA ASP A 149 -11.70 9.02 -0.80
C ASP A 149 -10.98 7.76 -1.27
N VAL A 150 -9.84 7.43 -0.67
CA VAL A 150 -9.12 6.18 -0.94
C VAL A 150 -9.99 4.96 -0.61
N ALA A 151 -10.71 4.98 0.51
CA ALA A 151 -11.62 3.88 0.87
C ALA A 151 -12.74 3.68 -0.17
N LEU A 152 -13.26 4.76 -0.77
CA LEU A 152 -14.28 4.66 -1.83
C LEU A 152 -13.74 3.92 -3.06
N ARG A 153 -12.52 4.26 -3.54
CA ARG A 153 -11.94 3.57 -4.69
C ARG A 153 -11.50 2.14 -4.37
N VAL A 154 -11.07 1.85 -3.13
CA VAL A 154 -10.80 0.48 -2.68
C VAL A 154 -12.07 -0.37 -2.67
N ARG A 155 -13.23 0.16 -2.23
CA ARG A 155 -14.52 -0.55 -2.36
C ARG A 155 -14.83 -0.91 -3.80
N SER A 156 -14.59 0.02 -4.74
CA SER A 156 -14.78 -0.22 -6.17
C SER A 156 -13.84 -1.31 -6.70
N VAL A 157 -12.57 -1.35 -6.28
CA VAL A 157 -11.63 -2.44 -6.63
C VAL A 157 -12.12 -3.77 -6.10
N LEU A 158 -12.51 -3.83 -4.82
CA LEU A 158 -13.02 -5.07 -4.19
C LEU A 158 -14.27 -5.59 -4.88
N ASP A 159 -15.17 -4.71 -5.31
CA ASP A 159 -16.35 -5.10 -6.08
C ASP A 159 -15.96 -5.75 -7.43
N SER A 160 -14.99 -5.19 -8.14
CA SER A 160 -14.44 -5.79 -9.37
C SER A 160 -13.79 -7.15 -9.08
N VAL A 161 -12.92 -7.22 -8.06
CA VAL A 161 -12.22 -8.46 -7.68
C VAL A 161 -13.21 -9.56 -7.31
N THR A 162 -14.23 -9.26 -6.52
CA THR A 162 -15.23 -10.26 -6.13
C THR A 162 -16.10 -10.73 -7.29
N ARG A 163 -16.34 -9.87 -8.29
CA ARG A 163 -17.14 -10.21 -9.46
C ARG A 163 -16.37 -11.04 -10.49
N GLU A 164 -15.08 -10.72 -10.70
CA GLU A 164 -14.30 -11.22 -11.83
C GLU A 164 -13.30 -12.32 -11.44
N HIS A 165 -12.93 -12.39 -10.15
CA HIS A 165 -11.85 -13.26 -9.68
C HIS A 165 -12.26 -14.17 -8.52
N SER A 166 -13.55 -14.52 -8.43
CA SER A 166 -14.06 -15.48 -7.45
C SER A 166 -13.25 -16.79 -7.47
N GLY A 167 -12.85 -17.27 -6.28
CA GLY A 167 -12.09 -18.51 -6.11
C GLY A 167 -10.64 -18.47 -6.60
N LYS A 168 -10.14 -17.34 -7.11
CA LYS A 168 -8.75 -17.15 -7.55
C LYS A 168 -7.85 -16.71 -6.39
N HIS A 169 -6.54 -16.95 -6.53
CA HIS A 169 -5.52 -16.32 -5.70
C HIS A 169 -5.12 -14.99 -6.36
N VAL A 170 -5.49 -13.87 -5.74
CA VAL A 170 -5.29 -12.53 -6.28
C VAL A 170 -4.16 -11.85 -5.53
N MET A 171 -3.16 -11.34 -6.25
CA MET A 171 -2.13 -10.45 -5.71
C MET A 171 -2.42 -9.02 -6.14
N ILE A 172 -2.28 -8.07 -5.21
CA ILE A 172 -2.38 -6.63 -5.48
C ILE A 172 -1.10 -5.97 -4.96
N VAL A 173 -0.39 -5.29 -5.84
CA VAL A 173 0.77 -4.47 -5.45
C VAL A 173 0.35 -3.01 -5.42
N ALA A 174 0.46 -2.40 -4.24
CA ALA A 174 -0.05 -1.05 -4.01
C ALA A 174 0.81 -0.30 -2.96
N HIS A 175 0.18 0.59 -2.20
CA HIS A 175 0.82 1.57 -1.33
C HIS A 175 0.25 1.48 0.09
N GLN A 176 0.92 2.14 1.03
CA GLN A 176 0.60 2.06 2.46
C GLN A 176 -0.85 2.40 2.76
N VAL A 177 -1.34 3.58 2.33
CA VAL A 177 -2.72 4.00 2.64
C VAL A 177 -3.74 3.09 1.96
N VAL A 178 -3.45 2.64 0.75
CA VAL A 178 -4.32 1.71 0.01
C VAL A 178 -4.48 0.39 0.76
N ILE A 179 -3.39 -0.21 1.25
CA ILE A 179 -3.42 -1.46 2.03
C ILE A 179 -4.21 -1.27 3.33
N LEU A 180 -4.02 -0.16 4.04
CA LEU A 180 -4.80 0.16 5.23
C LEU A 180 -6.30 0.30 4.92
N MET A 181 -6.65 0.88 3.75
CA MET A 181 -8.05 0.99 3.32
C MET A 181 -8.63 -0.36 2.89
N PHE A 182 -7.85 -1.29 2.35
CA PHE A 182 -8.30 -2.68 2.17
C PHE A 182 -8.66 -3.32 3.51
N ARG A 183 -7.83 -3.16 4.53
CA ARG A 183 -8.14 -3.62 5.89
C ARG A 183 -9.41 -2.97 6.43
N TYR A 184 -9.50 -1.64 6.35
CA TYR A 184 -10.66 -0.87 6.78
C TYR A 184 -11.97 -1.40 6.18
N VAL A 185 -11.97 -1.70 4.87
CA VAL A 185 -13.18 -2.15 4.15
C VAL A 185 -13.49 -3.61 4.42
N ILE A 186 -12.51 -4.52 4.32
CA ILE A 186 -12.71 -5.97 4.46
C ILE A 186 -13.07 -6.34 5.90
N GLU A 187 -12.33 -5.82 6.88
CA GLU A 187 -12.54 -6.09 8.30
C GLU A 187 -13.69 -5.25 8.91
N ARG A 188 -14.25 -4.30 8.13
CA ARG A 188 -15.28 -3.34 8.60
C ARG A 188 -14.84 -2.57 9.84
N LEU A 189 -13.60 -2.12 9.86
CA LEU A 189 -13.02 -1.36 10.96
C LEU A 189 -13.72 -0.01 11.12
N GLY A 190 -13.70 0.53 12.35
CA GLY A 190 -14.02 1.92 12.60
C GLY A 190 -12.87 2.85 12.21
N GLU A 191 -13.16 4.15 12.11
CA GLU A 191 -12.14 5.19 11.89
C GLU A 191 -11.03 5.12 12.94
N SER A 192 -11.41 5.04 14.22
CA SER A 192 -10.48 4.94 15.35
C SER A 192 -9.54 3.75 15.25
N ASP A 193 -10.03 2.60 14.76
CA ASP A 193 -9.24 1.39 14.65
C ASP A 193 -8.18 1.49 13.56
N VAL A 194 -8.57 1.93 12.36
CA VAL A 194 -7.61 2.07 11.26
C VAL A 194 -6.58 3.17 11.52
N LEU A 195 -6.96 4.24 12.20
CA LEU A 195 -6.03 5.29 12.63
C LEU A 195 -5.08 4.80 13.72
N ARG A 196 -5.56 3.97 14.66
CA ARG A 196 -4.72 3.32 15.67
C ARG A 196 -3.69 2.40 15.01
N ILE A 197 -4.12 1.51 14.10
CA ILE A 197 -3.23 0.63 13.35
C ILE A 197 -2.14 1.43 12.62
N SER A 198 -2.52 2.52 11.95
CA SER A 198 -1.58 3.38 11.22
C SER A 198 -0.57 4.10 12.13
N ARG A 199 -0.86 4.30 13.41
CA ARG A 199 0.09 4.88 14.37
C ARG A 199 1.02 3.86 15.00
N GLU A 200 0.53 2.63 15.17
CA GLU A 200 1.26 1.56 15.86
C GLU A 200 2.16 0.77 14.91
N VAL A 201 1.84 0.77 13.61
CA VAL A 201 2.51 -0.07 12.63
C VAL A 201 2.88 0.72 11.37
N ASP A 202 4.18 0.89 11.17
CA ASP A 202 4.71 1.35 9.89
C ASP A 202 4.81 0.16 8.93
N LEU A 203 4.00 0.17 7.86
CA LEU A 203 4.07 -0.88 6.86
C LEU A 203 5.45 -0.86 6.18
N ALA A 204 6.13 -2.00 6.19
CA ALA A 204 7.43 -2.13 5.53
C ALA A 204 7.27 -2.17 4.00
N ASN A 205 8.28 -1.70 3.28
CA ASN A 205 8.37 -1.94 1.84
C ASN A 205 8.43 -3.44 1.57
N CYS A 206 7.78 -3.92 0.52
CA CYS A 206 7.61 -5.35 0.22
C CYS A 206 6.98 -6.18 1.34
N SER A 207 6.34 -5.55 2.33
CA SER A 207 5.56 -6.30 3.30
C SER A 207 4.33 -6.92 2.66
N VAL A 208 3.94 -8.05 3.22
CA VAL A 208 2.83 -8.87 2.76
C VAL A 208 1.69 -8.83 3.77
N THR A 209 0.48 -8.58 3.28
CA THR A 209 -0.76 -8.68 4.06
C THR A 209 -1.69 -9.65 3.34
N THR A 210 -2.11 -10.70 4.03
CA THR A 210 -2.89 -11.80 3.42
C THR A 210 -4.27 -11.91 4.04
N PHE A 211 -5.27 -11.99 3.19
CA PHE A 211 -6.63 -12.39 3.54
C PHE A 211 -6.96 -13.72 2.86
N ALA A 212 -7.63 -14.62 3.58
CA ALA A 212 -8.20 -15.85 3.01
C ALA A 212 -9.72 -15.85 3.13
N VAL A 213 -10.38 -16.52 2.19
CA VAL A 213 -11.82 -16.73 2.28
C VAL A 213 -12.16 -17.58 3.51
N ASP A 214 -13.05 -17.09 4.35
CA ASP A 214 -13.57 -17.86 5.49
C ASP A 214 -15.11 -17.89 5.41
N ARG A 215 -15.64 -19.09 5.13
CA ARG A 215 -17.09 -19.30 5.02
C ARG A 215 -17.87 -19.12 6.32
N ARG A 216 -17.17 -19.10 7.47
CA ARG A 216 -17.75 -18.87 8.79
C ARG A 216 -17.76 -17.39 9.15
N ASN A 217 -16.91 -16.59 8.49
CA ASN A 217 -16.88 -15.14 8.69
C ASN A 217 -18.00 -14.47 7.86
N PRO A 218 -18.96 -13.77 8.47
CA PRO A 218 -20.02 -13.06 7.73
C PRO A 218 -19.50 -12.02 6.75
N GLN A 219 -18.25 -11.56 6.91
CA GLN A 219 -17.59 -10.60 6.04
C GLN A 219 -16.97 -11.26 4.81
N GLY A 220 -16.83 -12.60 4.81
CA GLY A 220 -16.35 -13.40 3.69
C GLY A 220 -14.86 -13.67 3.67
N MET A 221 -14.03 -12.79 4.21
CA MET A 221 -12.57 -12.97 4.32
C MET A 221 -12.08 -12.71 5.74
N THR A 222 -11.00 -13.40 6.13
CA THR A 222 -10.31 -13.22 7.41
C THR A 222 -8.86 -12.83 7.14
N LEU A 223 -8.37 -11.86 7.91
CA LEU A 223 -6.95 -11.47 7.91
C LEU A 223 -6.13 -12.61 8.50
N GLU A 224 -5.18 -13.16 7.73
CA GLU A 224 -4.26 -14.20 8.20
C GLU A 224 -2.91 -13.61 8.61
N GLN A 225 -2.44 -12.61 7.86
CA GLN A 225 -1.12 -12.01 8.06
C GLN A 225 -1.20 -10.51 7.80
N PHE A 226 -0.46 -9.72 8.57
CA PHE A 226 -0.41 -8.28 8.39
C PHE A 226 1.01 -7.76 8.52
N ASN A 227 1.46 -7.04 7.49
CA ASN A 227 2.77 -6.39 7.44
C ASN A 227 3.94 -7.36 7.64
N GLU A 228 3.80 -8.59 7.14
CA GLU A 228 4.84 -9.61 7.27
C GLU A 228 6.00 -9.32 6.31
N VAL A 229 7.22 -9.49 6.82
CA VAL A 229 8.46 -9.23 6.07
C VAL A 229 9.31 -10.49 5.87
N PHE A 230 8.78 -11.67 6.20
CA PHE A 230 9.49 -12.94 6.03
C PHE A 230 10.05 -13.17 4.61
N PRO A 231 9.45 -12.67 3.48
CA PRO A 231 10.10 -12.80 2.19
C PRO A 231 11.46 -12.08 2.13
N LEU A 232 11.59 -10.95 2.82
CA LEU A 232 12.85 -10.20 2.90
C LEU A 232 13.84 -10.87 3.85
N GLU A 233 13.36 -11.37 4.99
CA GLU A 233 14.18 -12.06 5.99
C GLU A 233 14.78 -13.34 5.43
N GLU A 234 13.98 -14.18 4.75
CA GLU A 234 14.45 -15.40 4.09
C GLU A 234 15.51 -15.13 3.02
N ALA A 235 15.41 -14.01 2.32
CA ALA A 235 16.36 -13.60 1.29
C ALA A 235 17.52 -12.73 1.83
N ALA A 236 17.59 -12.48 3.15
CA ALA A 236 18.53 -11.57 3.79
C ALA A 236 18.54 -10.16 3.14
N ALA A 237 17.39 -9.68 2.68
CA ALA A 237 17.23 -8.35 2.11
C ALA A 237 16.86 -7.35 3.23
N PRO A 238 17.51 -6.19 3.30
CA PRO A 238 17.19 -5.18 4.31
C PRO A 238 15.72 -4.74 4.27
N VAL A 239 15.10 -4.61 5.44
CA VAL A 239 13.73 -4.14 5.61
C VAL A 239 13.74 -2.63 5.78
N THR A 240 12.99 -1.92 4.94
CA THR A 240 12.83 -0.47 5.03
C THR A 240 11.38 -0.11 5.38
N ARG A 241 11.20 0.99 6.12
CA ARG A 241 9.89 1.50 6.56
C ARG A 241 9.85 3.02 6.38
N GLU A 242 8.68 3.53 6.16
CA GLU A 242 8.43 4.96 6.11
C GLU A 242 7.48 5.32 7.27
N PRO A 243 8.00 5.95 8.34
CA PRO A 243 7.20 6.31 9.49
C PRO A 243 6.06 7.28 9.15
N ASP A 244 4.88 7.03 9.70
CA ASP A 244 3.74 7.94 9.61
C ASP A 244 3.89 9.06 10.66
N VAL A 245 4.68 10.05 10.34
CA VAL A 245 4.97 11.16 11.27
C VAL A 245 3.73 12.04 11.46
N PRO A 246 3.23 12.24 12.71
CA PRO A 246 2.08 13.11 12.98
C PRO A 246 2.38 14.57 12.62
N LEU A 247 1.46 15.25 11.92
CA LEU A 247 1.61 16.65 11.51
C LEU A 247 1.39 17.66 12.66
N ALA A 248 0.80 17.21 13.78
CA ALA A 248 0.57 18.05 14.96
C ALA A 248 0.87 17.26 16.24
N PRO A 249 1.30 17.90 17.33
CA PRO A 249 1.29 17.27 18.64
C PRO A 249 -0.14 16.82 18.98
N ARG A 250 -0.23 15.74 19.75
CA ARG A 250 -1.51 15.20 20.26
C ARG A 250 -2.16 16.16 21.20
#